data_fc0471e8cf2ea530f44942e14fc586c4
#
_entry.id   fc0471e8cf2ea530f44942e14fc586c4
#
_cell.length_a   1.000
_cell.length_b   1.000
_cell.length_c   1.000
_cell.angle_alpha   90.00
_cell.angle_beta   90.00
_cell.angle_gamma   90.00
#
_symmetry.space_group_name_H-M   'P 1'
#
loop_
_entity.id
_entity.type
_entity.pdbx_description
1 polymer ?
#
loop_
_entity_poly.entity_id
_entity_poly.type
_entity_poly.pdbx_seq_one_letter_code
_entity_poly.pdbx_strand_id
1 'polypeptide(L)'
;RQMCIRDRIKSLWKLCFNDSDEFTDMYFRLRYSNEVNIAIQSGEEVIAALQILPYPMTFGKSEIKTGYVSGACTHPDYRNRGAMRELLSQAFTRMLHNDMSISTLIPAEPWLFGYYAGMGYVPVFKYSSTTFTASEITIADKAVVLNKINDYQEESYRYLNRKLRERPYCIQHTETDFRVILADLQLEKGCVYTLKQGDKITALAIVY
;
A
#
# COMPACT_ATOMS: atom_id res chain seq x y z
N ARG A 1 14.25 -11.66 28.19
CA ARG A 1 13.63 -12.38 27.05
C ARG A 1 14.05 -11.66 25.78
N GLN A 2 14.81 -12.30 24.91
CA GLN A 2 15.29 -11.69 23.67
C GLN A 2 14.06 -11.35 22.78
N MET A 3 13.96 -10.10 22.32
CA MET A 3 12.89 -9.65 21.43
C MET A 3 12.95 -10.39 20.10
N CYS A 4 11.81 -10.84 19.57
CA CYS A 4 11.77 -11.50 18.26
C CYS A 4 12.06 -10.48 17.14
N ILE A 5 12.46 -10.96 15.97
CA ILE A 5 12.81 -10.07 14.82
C ILE A 5 11.65 -9.14 14.45
N ARG A 6 10.42 -9.62 14.48
CA ARG A 6 9.22 -8.83 14.21
C ARG A 6 9.10 -7.63 15.16
N ASP A 7 9.33 -7.86 16.47
CA ASP A 7 9.19 -6.78 17.47
C ASP A 7 10.30 -5.75 17.32
N ARG A 8 11.51 -6.17 16.95
CA ARG A 8 12.63 -5.25 16.64
C ARG A 8 12.34 -4.39 15.42
N ILE A 9 11.79 -4.98 14.36
CA ILE A 9 11.40 -4.25 13.14
C ILE A 9 10.25 -3.29 13.45
N LYS A 10 9.28 -3.71 14.27
CA LYS A 10 8.20 -2.84 14.71
C LYS A 10 8.71 -1.66 15.55
N SER A 11 9.72 -1.88 16.41
CA SER A 11 10.37 -0.81 17.17
C SER A 11 11.10 0.16 16.24
N LEU A 12 11.81 -0.33 15.22
CA LEU A 12 12.44 0.51 14.21
C LEU A 12 11.40 1.32 13.41
N TRP A 13 10.27 0.70 13.04
CA TRP A 13 9.16 1.40 12.38
C TRP A 13 8.67 2.58 13.21
N LYS A 14 8.34 2.35 14.48
CA LYS A 14 7.90 3.41 15.40
C LYS A 14 8.92 4.52 15.59
N LEU A 15 10.21 4.21 15.51
CA LEU A 15 11.29 5.22 15.58
C LEU A 15 11.36 6.07 14.31
N CYS A 16 11.02 5.51 13.15
CA CYS A 16 11.23 6.14 11.85
C CYS A 16 9.98 6.81 11.29
N PHE A 17 8.78 6.33 11.64
CA PHE A 17 7.49 6.83 11.16
C PHE A 17 6.69 7.41 12.32
N ASN A 18 5.92 8.43 12.02
CA ASN A 18 5.05 9.08 13.01
C ASN A 18 3.61 8.51 12.96
N ASP A 19 3.52 7.21 12.69
CA ASP A 19 2.23 6.51 12.66
C ASP A 19 1.69 6.28 14.08
N SER A 20 0.37 6.20 14.22
CA SER A 20 -0.25 5.85 15.50
C SER A 20 0.08 4.41 15.93
N ASP A 21 -0.02 4.14 17.22
CA ASP A 21 0.16 2.79 17.73
C ASP A 21 -0.89 1.83 17.16
N GLU A 22 -2.12 2.29 17.03
CA GLU A 22 -3.24 1.53 16.45
C GLU A 22 -2.96 1.13 15.00
N PHE A 23 -2.50 2.07 14.16
CA PHE A 23 -2.12 1.79 12.78
C PHE A 23 -0.96 0.80 12.74
N THR A 24 0.11 1.04 13.50
CA THR A 24 1.27 0.15 13.53
C THR A 24 0.88 -1.27 13.97
N ASP A 25 0.03 -1.40 15.00
CA ASP A 25 -0.44 -2.69 15.49
C ASP A 25 -1.29 -3.42 14.44
N MET A 26 -2.20 -2.72 13.78
CA MET A 26 -3.01 -3.25 12.69
C MET A 26 -2.14 -3.70 11.53
N TYR A 27 -1.20 -2.85 11.07
CA TYR A 27 -0.31 -3.14 9.95
C TYR A 27 0.54 -4.39 10.22
N PHE A 28 1.20 -4.45 11.38
CA PHE A 28 2.04 -5.61 11.76
C PHE A 28 1.23 -6.88 11.99
N ARG A 29 -0.04 -6.78 12.30
CA ARG A 29 -0.94 -7.95 12.41
C ARG A 29 -1.38 -8.47 11.04
N LEU A 30 -1.68 -7.57 10.09
CA LEU A 30 -2.36 -7.93 8.83
C LEU A 30 -1.42 -8.03 7.62
N ARG A 31 -0.29 -7.31 7.64
CA ARG A 31 0.62 -7.20 6.47
C ARG A 31 2.01 -7.77 6.71
N TYR A 32 2.47 -7.79 7.96
CA TYR A 32 3.80 -8.28 8.26
C TYR A 32 3.84 -9.81 8.24
N SER A 33 4.85 -10.35 7.55
CA SER A 33 5.35 -11.72 7.74
C SER A 33 6.86 -11.74 7.52
N ASN A 34 7.53 -12.81 7.97
CA ASN A 34 8.98 -12.93 7.76
C ASN A 34 9.32 -13.09 6.27
N GLU A 35 8.41 -13.65 5.47
CA GLU A 35 8.60 -13.88 4.04
C GLU A 35 8.61 -12.57 3.24
N VAL A 36 7.85 -11.56 3.65
CA VAL A 36 7.82 -10.26 2.95
C VAL A 36 8.86 -9.29 3.48
N ASN A 37 9.51 -9.59 4.60
CA ASN A 37 10.42 -8.66 5.26
C ASN A 37 11.88 -8.92 4.92
N ILE A 38 12.66 -7.84 4.78
CA ILE A 38 14.12 -7.86 4.71
C ILE A 38 14.65 -6.85 5.72
N ALA A 39 15.71 -7.20 6.44
CA ALA A 39 16.33 -6.33 7.43
C ALA A 39 17.85 -6.50 7.48
N ILE A 40 18.54 -5.43 7.80
CA ILE A 40 19.96 -5.43 8.16
C ILE A 40 20.06 -5.30 9.67
N GLN A 41 20.92 -6.11 10.27
CA GLN A 41 21.23 -6.06 11.70
C GLN A 41 22.68 -5.68 11.93
N SER A 42 22.91 -4.93 13.00
CA SER A 42 24.24 -4.67 13.56
C SER A 42 24.23 -5.16 15.01
N GLY A 43 24.91 -6.28 15.27
CA GLY A 43 24.77 -6.98 16.54
C GLY A 43 23.34 -7.46 16.74
N GLU A 44 22.73 -7.06 17.85
CA GLU A 44 21.32 -7.38 18.16
C GLU A 44 20.31 -6.37 17.63
N GLU A 45 20.76 -5.22 17.10
CA GLU A 45 19.90 -4.13 16.67
C GLU A 45 19.53 -4.27 15.18
N VAL A 46 18.26 -4.05 14.83
CA VAL A 46 17.82 -3.89 13.44
C VAL A 46 18.03 -2.44 13.05
N ILE A 47 18.96 -2.21 12.11
CA ILE A 47 19.39 -0.86 11.69
C ILE A 47 18.68 -0.38 10.43
N ALA A 48 18.14 -1.29 9.63
CA ALA A 48 17.33 -0.97 8.47
C ALA A 48 16.37 -2.12 8.16
N ALA A 49 15.19 -1.78 7.67
CA ALA A 49 14.19 -2.76 7.26
C ALA A 49 13.34 -2.22 6.10
N LEU A 50 12.80 -3.13 5.32
CA LEU A 50 11.74 -2.89 4.34
C LEU A 50 10.91 -4.16 4.14
N GLN A 51 9.74 -4.01 3.53
CA GLN A 51 8.88 -5.12 3.17
C GLN A 51 8.64 -5.12 1.66
N ILE A 52 8.57 -6.32 1.09
CA ILE A 52 8.23 -6.55 -0.31
C ILE A 52 6.85 -7.20 -0.33
N LEU A 53 5.83 -6.39 -0.50
CA LEU A 53 4.46 -6.88 -0.59
C LEU A 53 4.16 -7.31 -2.03
N PRO A 54 3.78 -8.58 -2.25
CA PRO A 54 3.42 -9.04 -3.59
C PRO A 54 2.07 -8.48 -4.01
N TYR A 55 2.02 -7.87 -5.20
CA TYR A 55 0.79 -7.43 -5.82
C TYR A 55 0.73 -7.92 -7.28
N PRO A 56 -0.43 -8.44 -7.74
CA PRO A 56 -0.67 -8.60 -9.17
C PRO A 56 -0.78 -7.21 -9.83
N MET A 57 -0.40 -7.13 -11.08
CA MET A 57 -0.55 -5.91 -11.89
C MET A 57 -1.01 -6.27 -13.29
N THR A 58 -2.04 -5.57 -13.79
CA THR A 58 -2.35 -5.64 -15.22
C THR A 58 -1.23 -4.99 -16.02
N PHE A 59 -0.75 -5.64 -17.06
CA PHE A 59 0.29 -5.16 -17.95
C PHE A 59 -0.12 -5.39 -19.41
N GLY A 60 -0.77 -4.39 -19.98
CA GLY A 60 -1.46 -4.53 -21.25
C GLY A 60 -2.59 -5.56 -21.18
N LYS A 61 -2.44 -6.68 -21.90
CA LYS A 61 -3.40 -7.80 -21.89
C LYS A 61 -3.01 -8.94 -20.95
N SER A 62 -1.89 -8.80 -20.24
CA SER A 62 -1.35 -9.80 -19.32
C SER A 62 -1.47 -9.36 -17.88
N GLU A 63 -1.22 -10.28 -16.97
CA GLU A 63 -1.01 -9.98 -15.55
C GLU A 63 0.41 -10.39 -15.17
N ILE A 64 1.10 -9.54 -14.42
CA ILE A 64 2.45 -9.79 -13.90
C ILE A 64 2.46 -9.67 -12.39
N LYS A 65 3.47 -10.27 -11.75
CA LYS A 65 3.74 -10.04 -10.33
C LYS A 65 4.61 -8.81 -10.15
N THR A 66 4.28 -8.00 -9.17
CA THR A 66 5.08 -6.85 -8.73
C THR A 66 5.44 -6.98 -7.27
N GLY A 67 6.57 -6.38 -6.88
CA GLY A 67 6.96 -6.21 -5.48
C GLY A 67 6.76 -4.75 -5.07
N TYR A 68 5.83 -4.49 -4.17
CA TYR A 68 5.64 -3.17 -3.59
C TYR A 68 6.54 -3.02 -2.36
N VAL A 69 7.46 -2.06 -2.42
CA VAL A 69 8.34 -1.72 -1.29
C VAL A 69 7.55 -0.87 -0.30
N SER A 70 7.34 -1.39 0.90
CA SER A 70 6.66 -0.74 2.00
C SER A 70 7.56 -0.64 3.22
N GLY A 71 7.33 0.36 4.07
CA GLY A 71 8.00 0.50 5.35
C GLY A 71 9.53 0.59 5.28
N ALA A 72 10.07 1.16 4.19
CA ALA A 72 11.49 1.31 4.01
C ALA A 72 12.05 2.34 5.01
N CYS A 73 12.78 1.88 6.02
CA CYS A 73 13.28 2.71 7.10
C CYS A 73 14.71 2.34 7.51
N THR A 74 15.44 3.35 7.96
CA THR A 74 16.81 3.22 8.50
C THR A 74 16.89 3.96 9.83
N HIS A 75 17.42 3.29 10.84
CA HIS A 75 17.66 3.87 12.16
C HIS A 75 18.42 5.21 12.02
N PRO A 76 18.03 6.28 12.69
CA PRO A 76 18.63 7.61 12.53
C PRO A 76 20.17 7.61 12.58
N ASP A 77 20.75 6.90 13.54
CA ASP A 77 22.21 6.85 13.73
C ASP A 77 22.98 6.11 12.62
N TYR A 78 22.25 5.36 11.76
CA TYR A 78 22.82 4.59 10.66
C TYR A 78 22.46 5.15 9.27
N ARG A 79 21.80 6.31 9.22
CA ARG A 79 21.47 6.99 7.95
C ARG A 79 22.73 7.45 7.23
N ASN A 80 22.63 7.65 5.92
CA ASN A 80 23.72 8.12 5.05
C ASN A 80 24.94 7.18 4.97
N ARG A 81 24.80 5.92 5.41
CA ARG A 81 25.87 4.89 5.35
C ARG A 81 25.60 3.79 4.33
N GLY A 82 24.62 3.98 3.44
CA GLY A 82 24.31 3.06 2.35
C GLY A 82 23.41 1.88 2.73
N ALA A 83 22.98 1.73 4.00
CA ALA A 83 22.17 0.59 4.46
C ALA A 83 20.91 0.37 3.62
N MET A 84 20.14 1.43 3.32
CA MET A 84 18.93 1.30 2.51
C MET A 84 19.23 0.97 1.04
N ARG A 85 20.34 1.45 0.48
CA ARG A 85 20.77 1.08 -0.87
C ARG A 85 21.08 -0.41 -0.96
N GLU A 86 21.80 -0.93 0.03
CA GLU A 86 22.09 -2.36 0.14
C GLU A 86 20.82 -3.17 0.28
N LEU A 87 19.88 -2.72 1.14
CA LEU A 87 18.61 -3.40 1.36
C LEU A 87 17.77 -3.46 0.08
N LEU A 88 17.70 -2.37 -0.69
CA LEU A 88 16.98 -2.33 -1.96
C LEU A 88 17.63 -3.25 -3.00
N SER A 89 18.96 -3.33 -3.04
CA SER A 89 19.66 -4.27 -3.93
C SER A 89 19.28 -5.73 -3.61
N GLN A 90 19.28 -6.08 -2.33
CA GLN A 90 18.81 -7.41 -1.88
C GLN A 90 17.34 -7.64 -2.18
N ALA A 91 16.50 -6.60 -2.02
CA ALA A 91 15.09 -6.66 -2.36
C ALA A 91 14.87 -6.97 -3.84
N PHE A 92 15.59 -6.32 -4.75
CA PHE A 92 15.51 -6.61 -6.19
C PHE A 92 15.90 -8.04 -6.51
N THR A 93 17.00 -8.53 -5.91
CA THR A 93 17.42 -9.93 -6.07
C THR A 93 16.33 -10.89 -5.59
N ARG A 94 15.72 -10.62 -4.43
CA ARG A 94 14.63 -11.43 -3.88
C ARG A 94 13.37 -11.36 -4.76
N MET A 95 13.04 -10.18 -5.31
CA MET A 95 11.94 -10.03 -6.25
C MET A 95 12.12 -10.89 -7.49
N LEU A 96 13.32 -10.88 -8.09
CA LEU A 96 13.62 -11.72 -9.25
C LEU A 96 13.47 -13.21 -8.94
N HIS A 97 13.95 -13.69 -7.79
CA HIS A 97 13.77 -15.08 -7.37
C HIS A 97 12.32 -15.49 -7.12
N ASN A 98 11.42 -14.52 -6.90
CA ASN A 98 9.99 -14.74 -6.68
C ASN A 98 9.14 -14.39 -7.92
N ASP A 99 9.76 -14.30 -9.11
CA ASP A 99 9.10 -13.97 -10.39
C ASP A 99 8.39 -12.59 -10.37
N MET A 100 8.88 -11.65 -9.57
CA MET A 100 8.39 -10.28 -9.55
C MET A 100 9.18 -9.46 -10.57
N SER A 101 8.53 -9.09 -11.67
CA SER A 101 9.18 -8.41 -12.81
C SER A 101 9.38 -6.91 -12.60
N ILE A 102 8.62 -6.30 -11.70
CA ILE A 102 8.62 -4.86 -11.45
C ILE A 102 8.62 -4.61 -9.95
N SER A 103 9.46 -3.66 -9.52
CA SER A 103 9.40 -3.07 -8.18
C SER A 103 8.61 -1.77 -8.22
N THR A 104 7.71 -1.58 -7.28
CA THR A 104 6.90 -0.36 -7.14
C THR A 104 6.97 0.19 -5.74
N LEU A 105 6.80 1.48 -5.59
CA LEU A 105 6.65 2.16 -4.30
C LEU A 105 5.92 3.50 -4.49
N ILE A 106 5.46 4.07 -3.39
CA ILE A 106 4.93 5.44 -3.32
C ILE A 106 5.84 6.23 -2.38
N PRO A 107 6.58 7.24 -2.88
CA PRO A 107 7.38 8.11 -2.01
C PRO A 107 6.47 8.91 -1.08
N ALA A 108 6.74 8.87 0.22
CA ALA A 108 5.95 9.62 1.21
C ALA A 108 6.19 11.14 1.13
N GLU A 109 7.38 11.55 0.67
CA GLU A 109 7.80 12.94 0.62
C GLU A 109 8.37 13.32 -0.76
N PRO A 110 8.20 14.56 -1.23
CA PRO A 110 8.68 14.98 -2.54
C PRO A 110 10.18 14.77 -2.80
N TRP A 111 11.02 14.95 -1.79
CA TRP A 111 12.48 14.76 -1.92
C TRP A 111 12.87 13.29 -2.16
N LEU A 112 12.02 12.35 -1.76
CA LEU A 112 12.24 10.91 -1.96
C LEU A 112 12.18 10.50 -3.43
N PHE A 113 11.52 11.26 -4.31
CA PHE A 113 11.57 10.99 -5.74
C PHE A 113 13.00 11.01 -6.28
N GLY A 114 13.80 12.01 -5.90
CA GLY A 114 15.22 12.10 -6.27
C GLY A 114 16.05 10.96 -5.67
N TYR A 115 15.76 10.60 -4.41
CA TYR A 115 16.43 9.50 -3.74
C TYR A 115 16.18 8.16 -4.46
N TYR A 116 14.93 7.83 -4.75
CA TYR A 116 14.58 6.59 -5.45
C TYR A 116 14.97 6.59 -6.92
N ALA A 117 15.00 7.75 -7.58
CA ALA A 117 15.55 7.85 -8.94
C ALA A 117 17.01 7.41 -8.98
N GLY A 118 17.81 7.74 -7.96
CA GLY A 118 19.18 7.25 -7.80
C GLY A 118 19.31 5.73 -7.57
N MET A 119 18.18 5.04 -7.37
CA MET A 119 18.06 3.58 -7.23
C MET A 119 17.41 2.91 -8.44
N GLY A 120 17.13 3.67 -9.51
CA GLY A 120 16.53 3.16 -10.75
C GLY A 120 15.01 3.28 -10.86
N TYR A 121 14.33 3.88 -9.88
CA TYR A 121 12.89 4.13 -9.98
C TYR A 121 12.58 5.34 -10.84
N VAL A 122 11.46 5.28 -11.54
CA VAL A 122 10.93 6.40 -12.33
C VAL A 122 9.44 6.59 -12.03
N PRO A 123 8.94 7.84 -12.00
CA PRO A 123 7.52 8.09 -11.85
C PRO A 123 6.75 7.63 -13.09
N VAL A 124 5.86 6.65 -12.96
CA VAL A 124 5.08 6.09 -14.07
C VAL A 124 3.58 6.24 -13.88
N PHE A 125 3.10 6.23 -12.65
CA PHE A 125 1.67 6.37 -12.36
C PHE A 125 1.33 7.83 -12.10
N LYS A 126 0.23 8.26 -12.71
CA LYS A 126 -0.34 9.60 -12.52
C LYS A 126 -1.71 9.47 -11.90
N TYR A 127 -2.11 10.47 -11.14
CA TYR A 127 -3.47 10.64 -10.64
C TYR A 127 -4.03 11.98 -11.10
N SER A 128 -5.35 12.08 -11.17
CA SER A 128 -6.06 13.35 -11.35
C SER A 128 -6.70 13.75 -10.02
N SER A 129 -6.66 15.03 -9.73
CA SER A 129 -7.34 15.60 -8.58
C SER A 129 -8.33 16.66 -9.07
N THR A 130 -9.54 16.63 -8.51
CA THR A 130 -10.58 17.60 -8.79
C THR A 130 -11.12 18.13 -7.48
N THR A 131 -11.20 19.45 -7.35
CA THR A 131 -11.79 20.10 -6.19
C THR A 131 -13.16 20.62 -6.58
N PHE A 132 -14.18 20.35 -5.76
CA PHE A 132 -15.53 20.90 -5.95
C PHE A 132 -15.95 21.63 -4.68
N THR A 133 -16.79 22.65 -4.86
CA THR A 133 -17.56 23.23 -3.76
C THR A 133 -18.89 22.52 -3.60
N ALA A 134 -19.46 22.53 -2.39
CA ALA A 134 -20.74 21.85 -2.13
C ALA A 134 -21.87 22.34 -3.05
N SER A 135 -21.80 23.60 -3.52
CA SER A 135 -22.78 24.21 -4.45
C SER A 135 -22.69 23.66 -5.89
N GLU A 136 -21.57 23.05 -6.26
CA GLU A 136 -21.35 22.46 -7.60
C GLU A 136 -21.85 21.01 -7.69
N ILE A 137 -22.25 20.43 -6.55
CA ILE A 137 -22.73 19.05 -6.49
C ILE A 137 -24.24 19.05 -6.73
N THR A 138 -24.64 18.58 -7.90
CA THR A 138 -26.06 18.37 -8.22
C THR A 138 -26.38 16.87 -8.15
N ILE A 139 -27.32 16.50 -7.28
CA ILE A 139 -27.83 15.10 -7.23
C ILE A 139 -28.90 15.00 -8.34
N ALA A 140 -28.51 14.41 -9.47
CA ALA A 140 -29.31 14.43 -10.68
C ALA A 140 -30.40 13.32 -10.75
N ASP A 141 -30.32 12.26 -9.95
CA ASP A 141 -31.22 11.11 -10.10
C ASP A 141 -31.70 10.56 -8.75
N LYS A 142 -33.03 10.54 -8.57
CA LYS A 142 -33.68 9.98 -7.37
C LYS A 142 -33.71 8.44 -7.34
N ALA A 143 -33.34 7.78 -8.43
CA ALA A 143 -33.32 6.32 -8.55
C ALA A 143 -32.02 5.67 -8.05
N VAL A 144 -31.10 6.46 -7.48
CA VAL A 144 -29.79 6.01 -7.06
C VAL A 144 -29.71 5.88 -5.54
N VAL A 145 -29.27 4.73 -5.05
CA VAL A 145 -29.13 4.47 -3.60
C VAL A 145 -27.65 4.55 -3.22
N LEU A 146 -27.35 5.46 -2.29
CA LEU A 146 -26.03 5.57 -1.69
C LEU A 146 -25.94 4.68 -0.44
N ASN A 147 -24.99 3.75 -0.43
CA ASN A 147 -24.75 2.87 0.72
C ASN A 147 -23.36 3.14 1.31
N LYS A 148 -23.32 3.31 2.62
CA LYS A 148 -22.08 3.36 3.39
C LYS A 148 -21.66 1.94 3.79
N ILE A 149 -20.41 1.60 3.59
CA ILE A 149 -19.83 0.29 3.88
C ILE A 149 -18.65 0.46 4.83
N ASN A 150 -18.72 -0.17 5.97
CA ASN A 150 -17.63 -0.21 6.95
C ASN A 150 -16.96 -1.60 6.99
N ASP A 151 -17.70 -2.66 6.62
CA ASP A 151 -17.22 -4.03 6.65
C ASP A 151 -17.11 -4.63 5.25
N TYR A 152 -16.39 -5.74 5.14
CA TYR A 152 -16.21 -6.42 3.87
C TYR A 152 -17.54 -6.87 3.26
N GLN A 153 -17.75 -6.48 2.01
CA GLN A 153 -18.85 -6.95 1.17
C GLN A 153 -18.27 -7.44 -0.18
N GLU A 154 -18.55 -8.68 -0.51
CA GLU A 154 -18.05 -9.33 -1.72
C GLU A 154 -18.43 -8.57 -3.00
N GLU A 155 -19.65 -8.05 -3.07
CA GLU A 155 -20.14 -7.29 -4.22
C GLU A 155 -19.31 -6.02 -4.46
N SER A 156 -18.94 -5.31 -3.38
CA SER A 156 -18.12 -4.11 -3.43
C SER A 156 -16.68 -4.42 -3.85
N TYR A 157 -16.10 -5.51 -3.33
CA TYR A 157 -14.80 -5.98 -3.77
C TYR A 157 -14.81 -6.39 -5.25
N ARG A 158 -15.82 -7.14 -5.70
CA ARG A 158 -15.95 -7.54 -7.12
C ARG A 158 -16.07 -6.33 -8.04
N TYR A 159 -16.81 -5.30 -7.63
CA TYR A 159 -16.90 -4.05 -8.39
C TYR A 159 -15.53 -3.37 -8.50
N LEU A 160 -14.82 -3.17 -7.38
CA LEU A 160 -13.49 -2.56 -7.34
C LEU A 160 -12.51 -3.36 -8.21
N ASN A 161 -12.42 -4.67 -8.01
CA ASN A 161 -11.51 -5.55 -8.75
C ASN A 161 -11.77 -5.49 -10.25
N ARG A 162 -13.04 -5.52 -10.68
CA ARG A 162 -13.39 -5.36 -12.10
C ARG A 162 -12.89 -4.03 -12.65
N LYS A 163 -13.11 -2.92 -11.91
CA LYS A 163 -12.70 -1.57 -12.35
C LYS A 163 -11.19 -1.39 -12.42
N LEU A 164 -10.45 -2.02 -11.53
CA LEU A 164 -8.99 -2.04 -11.60
C LEU A 164 -8.50 -2.86 -12.80
N ARG A 165 -9.14 -4.00 -13.09
CA ARG A 165 -8.78 -4.87 -14.22
C ARG A 165 -9.13 -4.28 -15.60
N GLU A 166 -10.05 -3.33 -15.69
CA GLU A 166 -10.34 -2.57 -16.91
C GLU A 166 -9.18 -1.65 -17.31
N ARG A 167 -8.22 -1.37 -16.40
CA ARG A 167 -7.06 -0.52 -16.66
C ARG A 167 -5.88 -1.34 -17.18
N PRO A 168 -5.23 -0.95 -18.29
CA PRO A 168 -4.16 -1.75 -18.92
C PRO A 168 -2.86 -1.80 -18.09
N TYR A 169 -2.65 -0.84 -17.19
CA TYR A 169 -1.48 -0.76 -16.30
C TYR A 169 -1.97 -0.32 -14.92
N CYS A 170 -2.22 -1.28 -14.04
CA CYS A 170 -2.79 -0.99 -12.73
C CYS A 170 -2.41 -2.07 -11.72
N ILE A 171 -1.92 -1.66 -10.56
CA ILE A 171 -1.78 -2.55 -9.41
C ILE A 171 -3.16 -3.06 -9.01
N GLN A 172 -3.28 -4.37 -8.85
CA GLN A 172 -4.50 -5.03 -8.45
C GLN A 172 -4.50 -5.27 -6.95
N HIS A 173 -5.65 -5.16 -6.33
CA HIS A 173 -5.84 -5.51 -4.93
C HIS A 173 -6.57 -6.85 -4.82
N THR A 174 -6.04 -7.73 -3.99
CA THR A 174 -6.72 -8.98 -3.62
C THR A 174 -7.86 -8.70 -2.65
N GLU A 175 -8.69 -9.70 -2.39
CA GLU A 175 -9.70 -9.62 -1.34
C GLU A 175 -9.08 -9.30 0.03
N THR A 176 -7.94 -9.91 0.34
CA THR A 176 -7.19 -9.64 1.56
C THR A 176 -6.73 -8.19 1.63
N ASP A 177 -6.24 -7.61 0.53
CA ASP A 177 -5.86 -6.21 0.48
C ASP A 177 -7.05 -5.29 0.71
N PHE A 178 -8.21 -5.61 0.15
CA PHE A 178 -9.44 -4.82 0.36
C PHE A 178 -9.89 -4.86 1.83
N ARG A 179 -9.75 -6.00 2.51
CA ARG A 179 -10.00 -6.10 3.96
C ARG A 179 -9.04 -5.25 4.79
N VAL A 180 -7.77 -5.15 4.38
CA VAL A 180 -6.78 -4.28 5.03
C VAL A 180 -7.14 -2.81 4.82
N ILE A 181 -7.55 -2.42 3.60
CA ILE A 181 -8.03 -1.05 3.31
C ILE A 181 -9.22 -0.69 4.21
N LEU A 182 -10.18 -1.59 4.39
CA LEU A 182 -11.32 -1.33 5.27
C LEU A 182 -10.90 -1.20 6.75
N ALA A 183 -9.95 -2.00 7.21
CA ALA A 183 -9.42 -1.92 8.58
C ALA A 183 -8.68 -0.59 8.82
N ASP A 184 -7.92 -0.11 7.84
CA ASP A 184 -7.24 1.18 7.88
C ASP A 184 -8.23 2.34 7.90
N LEU A 185 -9.23 2.32 7.02
CA LEU A 185 -10.31 3.30 7.00
C LEU A 185 -11.06 3.43 8.33
N GLN A 186 -11.26 2.32 9.04
CA GLN A 186 -11.91 2.34 10.36
C GLN A 186 -11.09 3.13 11.40
N LEU A 187 -9.74 3.05 11.34
CA LEU A 187 -8.87 3.82 12.23
C LEU A 187 -8.98 5.32 11.96
N GLU A 188 -9.04 5.72 10.69
CA GLU A 188 -9.15 7.11 10.24
C GLU A 188 -10.61 7.63 10.23
N LYS A 189 -11.59 6.87 10.76
CA LYS A 189 -13.02 7.17 10.69
C LYS A 189 -13.54 7.32 9.25
N GLY A 190 -12.80 6.80 8.30
CA GLY A 190 -13.16 6.74 6.90
C GLY A 190 -14.18 5.65 6.61
N CYS A 191 -14.60 5.56 5.36
CA CYS A 191 -15.52 4.52 4.91
C CYS A 191 -15.49 4.35 3.40
N VAL A 192 -16.13 3.31 2.92
CA VAL A 192 -16.41 3.12 1.50
C VAL A 192 -17.88 3.48 1.22
N TYR A 193 -18.12 4.27 0.20
CA TYR A 193 -19.46 4.48 -0.35
C TYR A 193 -19.62 3.72 -1.65
N THR A 194 -20.77 3.08 -1.82
CA THR A 194 -21.20 2.53 -3.11
C THR A 194 -22.49 3.18 -3.56
N LEU A 195 -22.56 3.43 -4.86
CA LEU A 195 -23.77 3.92 -5.51
C LEU A 195 -24.42 2.77 -6.28
N LYS A 196 -25.68 2.48 -5.99
CA LYS A 196 -26.44 1.43 -6.69
C LYS A 196 -27.53 2.03 -7.55
N GLN A 197 -27.70 1.47 -8.73
CA GLN A 197 -28.87 1.66 -9.60
C GLN A 197 -29.54 0.30 -9.79
N GLY A 198 -30.74 0.14 -9.20
CA GLY A 198 -31.31 -1.18 -8.97
C GLY A 198 -30.37 -2.03 -8.09
N ASP A 199 -30.13 -3.27 -8.51
CA ASP A 199 -29.26 -4.21 -7.78
C ASP A 199 -27.76 -4.10 -8.15
N LYS A 200 -27.39 -3.16 -9.02
CA LYS A 200 -26.00 -3.07 -9.52
C LYS A 200 -25.25 -1.88 -8.91
N ILE A 201 -24.04 -2.13 -8.43
CA ILE A 201 -23.10 -1.06 -8.07
C ILE A 201 -22.59 -0.39 -9.36
N THR A 202 -22.77 0.92 -9.44
CA THR A 202 -22.36 1.77 -10.57
C THR A 202 -21.16 2.66 -10.24
N ALA A 203 -20.94 2.97 -8.97
CA ALA A 203 -19.77 3.70 -8.49
C ALA A 203 -19.32 3.23 -7.11
N LEU A 204 -18.05 3.45 -6.78
CA LEU A 204 -17.46 3.20 -5.47
C LEU A 204 -16.48 4.34 -5.17
N ALA A 205 -16.54 4.86 -3.96
CA ALA A 205 -15.61 5.86 -3.43
C ALA A 205 -15.06 5.42 -2.08
N ILE A 206 -13.76 5.62 -1.88
CA ILE A 206 -13.08 5.48 -0.60
C ILE A 206 -12.90 6.87 -0.04
N VAL A 207 -13.35 7.11 1.19
CA VAL A 207 -13.41 8.42 1.82
C VAL A 207 -12.70 8.37 3.16
N TYR A 208 -11.77 9.30 3.37
CA TYR A 208 -11.03 9.51 4.61
C TYR A 208 -11.56 10.71 5.38
#